data_d1fd328c4e5b58ce2be2a2d0c49af6c2
#
_entry.id   d1fd328c4e5b58ce2be2a2d0c49af6c2
#
_cell.length_a   1.000
_cell.length_b   1.000
_cell.length_c   1.000
_cell.angle_alpha   90.00
_cell.angle_beta   90.00
_cell.angle_gamma   90.00
#
_symmetry.space_group_name_H-M   'P 1'
#
loop_
_entity.id
_entity.type
_entity.pdbx_description
1 polymer ?
#
loop_
_entity_poly.entity_id
_entity_poly.type
_entity_poly.pdbx_seq_one_letter_code
_entity_poly.pdbx_strand_id
1 'polypeptide(L)'
;MTELSLPRHWLFLRGLSRESGHWQPFVDDCAARLGWQCHTLDLPGFGSEHQRRSPLTIAEIRSDLQQRFALPDDEPFGIVALSLGGMVALDWLHTEPQRIRQLILINSSSGDCPVWQRLQPRALPQVFRGLVSRHISTQEQAIMKMVSNRHGNNAALLSRYVELRNQHPIQRRNVLRQLWAASRFRAPHTLPADRLLFLASRADHMVSWQCSQQLADRYQAPVALHQSAGHDLPLDDPDWLIQRFEDIAGKE
;
A
#
# COMPACT_ATOMS: atom_id res chain seq x y z
N MET A 1 30.84 8.74 -4.11
CA MET A 1 29.41 8.41 -4.01
C MET A 1 29.37 7.08 -3.27
N THR A 2 28.93 7.06 -2.02
CA THR A 2 28.75 5.82 -1.26
C THR A 2 27.57 5.08 -1.90
N GLU A 3 27.83 3.90 -2.45
CA GLU A 3 26.77 2.98 -2.89
C GLU A 3 25.80 2.78 -1.72
N LEU A 4 24.56 3.13 -1.94
CA LEU A 4 23.51 2.95 -0.94
C LEU A 4 23.05 1.49 -1.02
N SER A 5 23.71 0.60 -0.27
CA SER A 5 23.24 -0.79 -0.15
C SER A 5 21.78 -0.82 0.31
N LEU A 6 21.01 -1.77 -0.22
CA LEU A 6 19.62 -1.95 0.19
C LEU A 6 19.53 -2.25 1.69
N PRO A 7 18.50 -1.73 2.36
CA PRO A 7 18.31 -2.00 3.79
C PRO A 7 17.94 -3.46 4.02
N ARG A 8 18.34 -4.01 5.16
CA ARG A 8 17.99 -5.36 5.59
C ARG A 8 16.52 -5.45 6.05
N HIS A 9 16.04 -4.40 6.73
CA HIS A 9 14.68 -4.32 7.29
C HIS A 9 13.73 -3.64 6.32
N TRP A 10 12.54 -4.23 6.12
CA TRP A 10 11.50 -3.72 5.25
C TRP A 10 10.15 -3.70 5.93
N LEU A 11 9.53 -2.53 5.96
CA LEU A 11 8.19 -2.34 6.48
C LEU A 11 7.16 -2.39 5.36
N PHE A 12 6.14 -3.23 5.52
CA PHE A 12 5.04 -3.39 4.57
C PHE A 12 3.77 -2.70 5.07
N LEU A 13 3.25 -1.73 4.31
CA LEU A 13 2.06 -0.94 4.65
C LEU A 13 0.94 -1.17 3.63
N ARG A 14 -0.21 -1.68 4.11
CA ARG A 14 -1.41 -1.89 3.29
C ARG A 14 -2.17 -0.59 3.01
N GLY A 15 -3.13 -0.68 2.09
CA GLY A 15 -4.07 0.39 1.78
C GLY A 15 -5.31 0.41 2.68
N LEU A 16 -6.28 1.23 2.28
CA LEU A 16 -7.55 1.44 2.96
C LEU A 16 -8.28 0.13 3.25
N SER A 17 -8.73 -0.02 4.49
CA SER A 17 -9.55 -1.17 4.93
C SER A 17 -8.89 -2.54 4.78
N ARG A 18 -7.57 -2.57 4.68
CA ARG A 18 -6.77 -3.80 4.63
C ARG A 18 -5.83 -3.87 5.83
N GLU A 19 -5.40 -5.07 6.16
CA GLU A 19 -4.53 -5.39 7.28
C GLU A 19 -3.36 -6.27 6.87
N SER A 20 -2.42 -6.49 7.78
CA SER A 20 -1.19 -7.25 7.57
C SER A 20 -1.44 -8.66 7.02
N GLY A 21 -2.52 -9.34 7.45
CA GLY A 21 -2.90 -10.65 6.95
C GLY A 21 -3.16 -10.73 5.43
N HIS A 22 -3.43 -9.59 4.79
CA HIS A 22 -3.61 -9.51 3.33
C HIS A 22 -2.29 -9.47 2.54
N TRP A 23 -1.14 -9.35 3.21
CA TRP A 23 0.16 -9.47 2.57
C TRP A 23 0.58 -10.92 2.30
N GLN A 24 0.00 -11.88 3.02
CA GLN A 24 0.38 -13.28 2.93
C GLN A 24 -0.16 -13.97 1.65
N PRO A 25 0.66 -14.80 0.97
CA PRO A 25 2.02 -15.23 1.35
C PRO A 25 3.16 -14.30 0.88
N PHE A 26 2.87 -13.21 0.18
CA PHE A 26 3.86 -12.36 -0.51
C PHE A 26 5.02 -11.89 0.39
N VAL A 27 4.75 -11.54 1.65
CA VAL A 27 5.80 -11.11 2.60
C VAL A 27 6.77 -12.24 2.91
N ASP A 28 6.27 -13.48 3.05
CA ASP A 28 7.11 -14.66 3.28
C ASP A 28 7.97 -14.97 2.05
N ASP A 29 7.41 -14.79 0.85
CA ASP A 29 8.14 -14.94 -0.41
C ASP A 29 9.27 -13.89 -0.52
N CYS A 30 9.01 -12.63 -0.13
CA CYS A 30 10.04 -11.60 -0.07
C CYS A 30 11.16 -11.98 0.92
N ALA A 31 10.81 -12.46 2.10
CA ALA A 31 11.80 -12.89 3.09
C ALA A 31 12.65 -14.06 2.57
N ALA A 32 12.01 -15.06 1.95
CA ALA A 32 12.69 -16.26 1.46
C ALA A 32 13.59 -16.00 0.23
N ARG A 33 13.11 -15.18 -0.71
CA ARG A 33 13.78 -14.98 -2.02
C ARG A 33 14.78 -13.82 -2.00
N LEU A 34 14.51 -12.76 -1.22
CA LEU A 34 15.35 -11.55 -1.17
C LEU A 34 16.21 -11.46 0.10
N GLY A 35 16.01 -12.37 1.06
CA GLY A 35 16.70 -12.32 2.35
C GLY A 35 16.30 -11.15 3.23
N TRP A 36 15.15 -10.51 2.96
CA TRP A 36 14.67 -9.36 3.70
C TRP A 36 14.13 -9.73 5.07
N GLN A 37 14.39 -8.88 6.06
CA GLN A 37 13.68 -8.91 7.33
C GLN A 37 12.40 -8.10 7.21
N CYS A 38 11.29 -8.80 6.97
CA CYS A 38 10.01 -8.19 6.66
C CYS A 38 9.21 -7.90 7.94
N HIS A 39 8.71 -6.68 8.07
CA HIS A 39 7.85 -6.21 9.15
C HIS A 39 6.52 -5.74 8.56
N THR A 40 5.45 -5.99 9.28
CA THR A 40 4.12 -5.48 8.91
C THR A 40 3.52 -4.68 10.04
N LEU A 41 2.88 -3.56 9.74
CA LEU A 41 2.11 -2.78 10.71
C LEU A 41 0.73 -2.46 10.14
N ASP A 42 -0.28 -2.64 10.98
CA ASP A 42 -1.63 -2.23 10.66
C ASP A 42 -1.84 -0.74 10.92
N LEU A 43 -2.55 -0.10 10.01
CA LEU A 43 -2.95 1.30 10.19
C LEU A 43 -3.96 1.43 11.34
N PRO A 44 -3.93 2.51 12.13
CA PRO A 44 -4.88 2.70 13.22
C PRO A 44 -6.33 2.56 12.76
N GLY A 45 -7.09 1.71 13.44
CA GLY A 45 -8.50 1.42 13.14
C GLY A 45 -8.74 0.21 12.24
N PHE A 46 -7.67 -0.54 11.87
CA PHE A 46 -7.76 -1.74 11.03
C PHE A 46 -6.84 -2.85 11.55
N GLY A 47 -7.12 -4.09 11.17
CA GLY A 47 -6.35 -5.26 11.58
C GLY A 47 -6.21 -5.37 13.11
N SER A 48 -5.02 -5.66 13.61
CA SER A 48 -4.73 -5.70 15.03
C SER A 48 -5.11 -4.42 15.79
N GLU A 49 -5.18 -3.28 15.07
CA GLU A 49 -5.51 -1.97 15.59
C GLU A 49 -7.00 -1.59 15.41
N HIS A 50 -7.89 -2.53 15.03
CA HIS A 50 -9.28 -2.30 14.65
C HIS A 50 -10.14 -1.61 15.72
N GLN A 51 -9.80 -1.78 17.00
CA GLN A 51 -10.52 -1.15 18.12
C GLN A 51 -10.18 0.35 18.27
N ARG A 52 -9.05 0.78 17.75
CA ARG A 52 -8.58 2.16 17.83
C ARG A 52 -9.34 3.05 16.85
N ARG A 53 -9.37 4.32 17.14
CA ARG A 53 -9.91 5.34 16.25
C ARG A 53 -8.84 5.75 15.24
N SER A 54 -9.13 5.65 13.94
CA SER A 54 -8.24 6.13 12.89
C SER A 54 -8.06 7.66 12.95
N PRO A 55 -6.84 8.20 12.82
CA PRO A 55 -6.61 9.64 12.71
C PRO A 55 -7.29 10.27 11.49
N LEU A 56 -7.32 11.62 11.42
CA LEU A 56 -7.93 12.38 10.31
C LEU A 56 -6.91 12.93 9.32
N THR A 57 -5.63 12.72 9.56
CA THR A 57 -4.55 13.17 8.68
C THR A 57 -3.55 12.03 8.43
N ILE A 58 -2.91 12.04 7.27
CA ILE A 58 -1.83 11.09 6.95
C ILE A 58 -0.65 11.28 7.91
N ALA A 59 -0.32 12.52 8.29
CA ALA A 59 0.75 12.82 9.22
C ALA A 59 0.53 12.20 10.62
N GLU A 60 -0.71 12.21 11.13
CA GLU A 60 -1.04 11.54 12.39
C GLU A 60 -0.97 10.02 12.27
N ILE A 61 -1.41 9.43 11.13
CA ILE A 61 -1.27 7.99 10.86
C ILE A 61 0.22 7.61 10.83
N ARG A 62 1.06 8.38 10.13
CA ARG A 62 2.51 8.19 10.10
C ARG A 62 3.11 8.26 11.49
N SER A 63 2.78 9.31 12.27
CA SER A 63 3.30 9.48 13.64
C SER A 63 2.96 8.30 14.56
N ASP A 64 1.75 7.73 14.44
CA ASP A 64 1.35 6.53 15.16
C ASP A 64 2.19 5.31 14.75
N LEU A 65 2.43 5.12 13.45
CA LEU A 65 3.27 4.03 12.97
C LEU A 65 4.73 4.18 13.43
N GLN A 66 5.28 5.39 13.40
CA GLN A 66 6.64 5.69 13.89
C GLN A 66 6.83 5.29 15.35
N GLN A 67 5.83 5.58 16.19
CA GLN A 67 5.87 5.21 17.62
C GLN A 67 5.80 3.69 17.86
N ARG A 68 5.19 2.95 16.93
CA ARG A 68 5.02 1.49 17.05
C ARG A 68 6.07 0.68 16.30
N PHE A 69 6.78 1.30 15.36
CA PHE A 69 7.81 0.62 14.59
C PHE A 69 9.14 0.59 15.37
N ALA A 70 9.37 -0.54 16.04
CA ALA A 70 10.51 -0.73 16.92
C ALA A 70 11.72 -1.29 16.14
N LEU A 71 12.54 -0.39 15.60
CA LEU A 71 13.91 -0.66 15.17
C LEU A 71 14.86 0.27 15.94
N PRO A 72 16.14 -0.13 16.17
CA PRO A 72 17.14 0.79 16.68
C PRO A 72 17.17 2.10 15.88
N ASP A 73 17.45 3.22 16.53
CA ASP A 73 17.36 4.54 15.90
C ASP A 73 18.34 4.75 14.74
N ASP A 74 19.45 4.04 14.74
CA ASP A 74 20.50 4.05 13.73
C ASP A 74 20.29 3.00 12.61
N GLU A 75 19.33 2.07 12.77
CA GLU A 75 19.06 1.03 11.79
C GLU A 75 18.21 1.57 10.63
N PRO A 76 18.76 1.66 9.41
CA PRO A 76 18.00 2.11 8.26
C PRO A 76 17.05 1.02 7.76
N PHE A 77 15.93 1.42 7.18
CA PHE A 77 14.94 0.49 6.64
C PHE A 77 14.35 0.94 5.29
N GLY A 78 13.73 0.00 4.61
CA GLY A 78 12.92 0.26 3.43
C GLY A 78 11.42 0.18 3.74
N ILE A 79 10.60 0.76 2.89
CA ILE A 79 9.14 0.64 2.98
C ILE A 79 8.59 0.14 1.64
N VAL A 80 7.77 -0.91 1.69
CA VAL A 80 6.90 -1.34 0.59
C VAL A 80 5.48 -0.93 0.94
N ALA A 81 4.88 -0.06 0.16
CA ALA A 81 3.61 0.54 0.52
C ALA A 81 2.60 0.53 -0.63
N LEU A 82 1.39 0.02 -0.35
CA LEU A 82 0.31 -0.08 -1.32
C LEU A 82 -0.76 0.99 -1.07
N SER A 83 -1.16 1.71 -2.14
CA SER A 83 -2.31 2.61 -2.13
C SER A 83 -2.21 3.71 -1.05
N LEU A 84 -3.13 3.78 -0.08
CA LEU A 84 -3.10 4.72 1.05
C LEU A 84 -1.82 4.56 1.88
N GLY A 85 -1.31 3.34 2.04
CA GLY A 85 -0.01 3.11 2.68
C GLY A 85 1.12 3.89 2.00
N GLY A 86 1.06 4.06 0.68
CA GLY A 86 2.02 4.88 -0.06
C GLY A 86 1.97 6.37 0.29
N MET A 87 0.78 6.91 0.61
CA MET A 87 0.67 8.29 1.10
C MET A 87 1.37 8.47 2.45
N VAL A 88 1.19 7.48 3.35
CA VAL A 88 1.85 7.46 4.66
C VAL A 88 3.37 7.36 4.51
N ALA A 89 3.83 6.49 3.60
CA ALA A 89 5.25 6.27 3.34
C ALA A 89 5.93 7.50 2.71
N LEU A 90 5.26 8.23 1.81
CA LEU A 90 5.76 9.50 1.26
C LEU A 90 5.93 10.57 2.34
N ASP A 91 4.95 10.70 3.25
CA ASP A 91 5.03 11.61 4.38
C ASP A 91 6.15 11.20 5.35
N TRP A 92 6.36 9.88 5.53
CA TRP A 92 7.41 9.36 6.40
C TRP A 92 8.81 9.63 5.83
N LEU A 93 9.02 9.36 4.54
CA LEU A 93 10.30 9.68 3.89
C LEU A 93 10.62 11.18 3.97
N HIS A 94 9.60 12.05 3.88
CA HIS A 94 9.78 13.49 4.01
C HIS A 94 10.24 13.90 5.41
N THR A 95 9.73 13.26 6.45
CA THR A 95 10.02 13.62 7.85
C THR A 95 11.27 12.95 8.40
N GLU A 96 11.62 11.75 7.93
CA GLU A 96 12.79 10.99 8.38
C GLU A 96 13.64 10.47 7.21
N PRO A 97 14.14 11.34 6.32
CA PRO A 97 14.87 10.90 5.15
C PRO A 97 16.15 10.15 5.48
N GLN A 98 16.76 10.38 6.66
CA GLN A 98 17.98 9.71 7.09
C GLN A 98 17.77 8.22 7.41
N ARG A 99 16.56 7.81 7.84
CA ARG A 99 16.25 6.43 8.22
C ARG A 99 15.74 5.59 7.06
N ILE A 100 15.01 6.19 6.12
CA ILE A 100 14.39 5.46 5.00
C ILE A 100 15.36 5.44 3.81
N ARG A 101 15.92 4.27 3.52
CA ARG A 101 16.87 4.06 2.42
C ARG A 101 16.18 3.87 1.08
N GLN A 102 15.06 3.16 1.08
CA GLN A 102 14.31 2.84 -0.13
C GLN A 102 12.81 2.89 0.14
N LEU A 103 12.06 3.45 -0.78
CA LEU A 103 10.60 3.49 -0.75
C LEU A 103 10.04 2.93 -2.05
N ILE A 104 9.29 1.83 -1.96
CA ILE A 104 8.61 1.18 -3.07
C ILE A 104 7.11 1.45 -2.94
N LEU A 105 6.58 2.18 -3.89
CA LEU A 105 5.19 2.63 -3.91
C LEU A 105 4.39 1.85 -4.94
N ILE A 106 3.36 1.13 -4.51
CA ILE A 106 2.52 0.29 -5.36
C ILE A 106 1.14 0.93 -5.49
N ASN A 107 0.71 1.24 -6.73
CA ASN A 107 -0.63 1.74 -7.06
C ASN A 107 -1.10 2.89 -6.14
N SER A 108 -0.20 3.82 -5.81
CA SER A 108 -0.51 4.94 -4.91
C SER A 108 -0.92 6.20 -5.68
N SER A 109 -1.43 7.19 -4.94
CA SER A 109 -1.87 8.47 -5.48
C SER A 109 -1.65 9.60 -4.47
N SER A 110 -1.87 10.84 -4.89
CA SER A 110 -1.89 12.02 -4.03
C SER A 110 -3.12 12.85 -4.33
N GLY A 111 -3.50 13.73 -3.41
CA GLY A 111 -4.58 14.68 -3.66
C GLY A 111 -4.29 15.70 -4.77
N ASP A 112 -3.09 15.69 -5.32
CA ASP A 112 -2.74 16.45 -6.53
C ASP A 112 -3.28 15.82 -7.81
N CYS A 113 -3.59 14.51 -7.76
CA CYS A 113 -4.20 13.81 -8.88
C CYS A 113 -5.71 14.08 -8.94
N PRO A 114 -6.30 14.13 -10.14
CA PRO A 114 -7.74 14.27 -10.31
C PRO A 114 -8.52 13.18 -9.56
N VAL A 115 -9.66 13.55 -8.96
CA VAL A 115 -10.47 12.62 -8.13
C VAL A 115 -10.87 11.36 -8.90
N TRP A 116 -11.22 11.48 -10.19
CA TRP A 116 -11.60 10.35 -11.05
C TRP A 116 -10.43 9.43 -11.42
N GLN A 117 -9.19 9.85 -11.21
CA GLN A 117 -8.01 8.99 -11.32
C GLN A 117 -7.68 8.30 -9.98
N ARG A 118 -8.01 8.94 -8.86
CA ARG A 118 -7.81 8.40 -7.51
C ARG A 118 -8.87 7.37 -7.11
N LEU A 119 -10.08 7.51 -7.67
CA LEU A 119 -11.14 6.51 -7.61
C LEU A 119 -11.82 6.48 -8.98
N GLN A 120 -11.44 5.48 -9.77
CA GLN A 120 -11.95 5.34 -11.13
C GLN A 120 -13.44 5.00 -11.14
N PRO A 121 -14.22 5.49 -12.10
CA PRO A 121 -15.64 5.18 -12.23
C PRO A 121 -15.93 3.67 -12.31
N ARG A 122 -14.99 2.88 -12.82
CA ARG A 122 -15.08 1.41 -12.90
C ARG A 122 -15.18 0.72 -11.53
N ALA A 123 -14.64 1.35 -10.47
CA ALA A 123 -14.72 0.83 -9.10
C ALA A 123 -16.10 1.07 -8.46
N LEU A 124 -16.86 2.07 -8.90
CA LEU A 124 -18.08 2.52 -8.24
C LEU A 124 -19.16 1.42 -8.03
N PRO A 125 -19.41 0.50 -8.98
CA PRO A 125 -20.38 -0.57 -8.76
C PRO A 125 -20.00 -1.48 -7.58
N GLN A 126 -18.71 -1.80 -7.41
CA GLN A 126 -18.24 -2.63 -6.31
C GLN A 126 -18.22 -1.85 -4.99
N VAL A 127 -17.84 -0.58 -5.02
CA VAL A 127 -17.93 0.32 -3.86
C VAL A 127 -19.37 0.38 -3.36
N PHE A 128 -20.32 0.62 -4.24
CA PHE A 128 -21.73 0.65 -3.90
C PHE A 128 -22.22 -0.68 -3.31
N ARG A 129 -21.88 -1.81 -3.97
CA ARG A 129 -22.23 -3.16 -3.49
C ARG A 129 -21.66 -3.42 -2.09
N GLY A 130 -20.42 -3.04 -1.83
CA GLY A 130 -19.80 -3.17 -0.51
C GLY A 130 -20.45 -2.30 0.56
N LEU A 131 -20.88 -1.08 0.21
CA LEU A 131 -21.50 -0.15 1.13
C LEU A 131 -22.92 -0.55 1.54
N VAL A 132 -23.74 -1.06 0.60
CA VAL A 132 -25.13 -1.41 0.87
C VAL A 132 -25.29 -2.79 1.51
N SER A 133 -24.32 -3.69 1.32
CA SER A 133 -24.40 -5.04 1.88
C SER A 133 -24.22 -5.04 3.39
N ARG A 134 -25.00 -5.90 4.06
CA ARG A 134 -24.81 -6.23 5.50
C ARG A 134 -24.00 -7.50 5.71
N HIS A 135 -23.77 -8.29 4.65
CA HIS A 135 -23.02 -9.54 4.74
C HIS A 135 -21.54 -9.31 4.46
N ILE A 136 -20.68 -9.72 5.38
CA ILE A 136 -19.23 -9.59 5.29
C ILE A 136 -18.70 -10.26 4.02
N SER A 137 -19.17 -11.46 3.69
CA SER A 137 -18.77 -12.19 2.48
C SER A 137 -19.04 -11.40 1.19
N THR A 138 -20.21 -10.73 1.10
CA THR A 138 -20.55 -9.88 -0.05
C THR A 138 -19.66 -8.64 -0.11
N GLN A 139 -19.33 -8.04 1.04
CA GLN A 139 -18.43 -6.90 1.12
C GLN A 139 -17.02 -7.27 0.67
N GLU A 140 -16.47 -8.37 1.22
CA GLU A 140 -15.13 -8.85 0.84
C GLU A 140 -15.08 -9.27 -0.63
N GLN A 141 -16.08 -9.94 -1.15
CA GLN A 141 -16.15 -10.27 -2.56
C GLN A 141 -16.19 -9.04 -3.47
N ALA A 142 -16.93 -7.99 -3.08
CA ALA A 142 -16.95 -6.73 -3.81
C ALA A 142 -15.57 -6.08 -3.83
N ILE A 143 -14.86 -6.09 -2.69
CA ILE A 143 -13.50 -5.56 -2.61
C ILE A 143 -12.56 -6.40 -3.48
N MET A 144 -12.58 -7.73 -3.38
CA MET A 144 -11.73 -8.61 -4.19
C MET A 144 -11.92 -8.35 -5.70
N LYS A 145 -13.17 -8.22 -6.16
CA LYS A 145 -13.47 -7.90 -7.57
C LYS A 145 -13.01 -6.50 -8.00
N MET A 146 -12.91 -5.58 -7.05
CA MET A 146 -12.43 -4.22 -7.31
C MET A 146 -10.90 -4.15 -7.40
N VAL A 147 -10.21 -4.93 -6.55
CA VAL A 147 -8.76 -4.80 -6.39
C VAL A 147 -7.95 -5.86 -7.15
N SER A 148 -8.55 -6.98 -7.55
CA SER A 148 -7.87 -8.08 -8.24
C SER A 148 -8.54 -8.42 -9.56
N ASN A 149 -7.73 -8.54 -10.61
CA ASN A 149 -8.18 -8.98 -11.93
C ASN A 149 -8.11 -10.52 -12.06
N ARG A 150 -7.29 -11.20 -11.24
CA ARG A 150 -7.06 -12.64 -11.32
C ARG A 150 -7.86 -13.42 -10.27
N HIS A 151 -8.10 -12.84 -9.09
CA HIS A 151 -8.64 -13.55 -7.91
C HIS A 151 -10.04 -13.11 -7.48
N GLY A 152 -10.71 -12.24 -8.22
CA GLY A 152 -12.02 -11.68 -7.85
C GLY A 152 -13.13 -12.71 -7.58
N ASN A 153 -12.97 -13.98 -8.03
CA ASN A 153 -13.91 -15.08 -7.78
C ASN A 153 -13.26 -16.27 -7.04
N ASN A 154 -12.08 -16.11 -6.44
CA ASN A 154 -11.41 -17.18 -5.71
C ASN A 154 -12.10 -17.43 -4.36
N ALA A 155 -12.81 -18.56 -4.23
CA ALA A 155 -13.59 -18.90 -3.05
C ALA A 155 -12.72 -19.14 -1.79
N ALA A 156 -11.56 -19.79 -1.94
CA ALA A 156 -10.67 -20.06 -0.82
C ALA A 156 -10.08 -18.76 -0.25
N LEU A 157 -9.67 -17.85 -1.14
CA LEU A 157 -9.19 -16.53 -0.75
C LEU A 157 -10.29 -15.69 -0.09
N LEU A 158 -11.51 -15.74 -0.62
CA LEU A 158 -12.67 -15.08 -0.02
C LEU A 158 -12.93 -15.58 1.40
N SER A 159 -12.89 -16.89 1.60
CA SER A 159 -13.09 -17.48 2.94
C SER A 159 -12.04 -16.98 3.93
N ARG A 160 -10.77 -16.94 3.53
CA ARG A 160 -9.68 -16.41 4.33
C ARG A 160 -9.89 -14.91 4.67
N TYR A 161 -10.29 -14.09 3.70
CA TYR A 161 -10.50 -12.66 3.94
C TYR A 161 -11.74 -12.38 4.82
N VAL A 162 -12.77 -13.22 4.69
CA VAL A 162 -13.94 -13.19 5.60
C VAL A 162 -13.52 -13.54 7.02
N GLU A 163 -12.63 -14.52 7.20
CA GLU A 163 -12.10 -14.88 8.53
C GLU A 163 -11.31 -13.74 9.15
N LEU A 164 -10.35 -13.15 8.43
CA LEU A 164 -9.62 -11.95 8.88
C LEU A 164 -10.60 -10.83 9.31
N ARG A 165 -11.62 -10.59 8.50
CA ARG A 165 -12.63 -9.58 8.78
C ARG A 165 -13.48 -9.87 10.03
N ASN A 166 -13.73 -11.15 10.33
CA ASN A 166 -14.44 -11.57 11.54
C ASN A 166 -13.56 -11.41 12.79
N GLN A 167 -12.26 -11.67 12.66
CA GLN A 167 -11.29 -11.47 13.75
C GLN A 167 -11.08 -9.98 14.04
N HIS A 168 -11.04 -9.14 12.98
CA HIS A 168 -10.80 -7.71 13.07
C HIS A 168 -11.92 -6.91 12.38
N PRO A 169 -13.08 -6.72 13.03
CA PRO A 169 -14.23 -6.05 12.43
C PRO A 169 -13.94 -4.61 12.04
N ILE A 170 -14.20 -4.26 10.78
CA ILE A 170 -13.99 -2.90 10.28
C ILE A 170 -15.13 -1.99 10.72
N GLN A 171 -14.78 -0.87 11.32
CA GLN A 171 -15.73 0.18 11.69
C GLN A 171 -15.87 1.19 10.54
N ARG A 172 -17.09 1.38 10.02
CA ARG A 172 -17.35 2.32 8.92
C ARG A 172 -16.80 3.73 9.20
N ARG A 173 -16.87 4.18 10.44
CA ARG A 173 -16.29 5.48 10.84
C ARG A 173 -14.79 5.57 10.57
N ASN A 174 -14.03 4.49 10.76
CA ASN A 174 -12.60 4.47 10.49
C ASN A 174 -12.31 4.52 8.99
N VAL A 175 -13.12 3.83 8.16
CA VAL A 175 -13.05 3.93 6.69
C VAL A 175 -13.23 5.39 6.24
N LEU A 176 -14.28 6.06 6.73
CA LEU A 176 -14.56 7.46 6.39
C LEU A 176 -13.45 8.40 6.85
N ARG A 177 -12.85 8.15 8.02
CA ARG A 177 -11.74 8.95 8.53
C ARG A 177 -10.50 8.80 7.66
N GLN A 178 -10.15 7.58 7.26
CA GLN A 178 -9.00 7.38 6.36
C GLN A 178 -9.25 7.92 4.95
N LEU A 179 -10.47 7.79 4.41
CA LEU A 179 -10.84 8.44 3.15
C LEU A 179 -10.70 9.97 3.24
N TRP A 180 -11.13 10.56 4.36
CA TRP A 180 -10.93 11.99 4.62
C TRP A 180 -9.45 12.35 4.67
N ALA A 181 -8.64 11.63 5.43
CA ALA A 181 -7.20 11.85 5.52
C ALA A 181 -6.54 11.76 4.14
N ALA A 182 -6.86 10.71 3.37
CA ALA A 182 -6.35 10.50 2.02
C ALA A 182 -6.78 11.62 1.06
N SER A 183 -8.05 12.08 1.14
CA SER A 183 -8.56 13.13 0.24
C SER A 183 -7.82 14.47 0.40
N ARG A 184 -7.32 14.74 1.59
CA ARG A 184 -6.63 16.00 1.93
C ARG A 184 -5.11 15.91 1.81
N PHE A 185 -4.57 14.70 1.70
CA PHE A 185 -3.12 14.53 1.58
C PHE A 185 -2.61 15.10 0.27
N ARG A 186 -1.54 15.87 0.37
CA ARG A 186 -0.71 16.34 -0.75
C ARG A 186 0.69 15.79 -0.56
N ALA A 187 1.19 15.15 -1.61
CA ALA A 187 2.55 14.61 -1.57
C ALA A 187 3.57 15.76 -1.41
N PRO A 188 4.65 15.56 -0.63
CA PRO A 188 5.71 16.56 -0.47
C PRO A 188 6.22 17.05 -1.84
N HIS A 189 6.66 18.29 -1.91
CA HIS A 189 7.13 18.87 -3.18
C HIS A 189 8.43 18.23 -3.65
N THR A 190 9.33 17.89 -2.73
CA THR A 190 10.65 17.33 -3.02
C THR A 190 10.91 16.12 -2.14
N LEU A 191 11.41 15.05 -2.76
CA LEU A 191 11.91 13.84 -2.10
C LEU A 191 13.15 13.36 -2.87
N PRO A 192 14.08 12.60 -2.23
CA PRO A 192 15.26 12.06 -2.89
C PRO A 192 14.85 11.01 -3.94
N ALA A 193 15.09 11.31 -5.21
CA ALA A 193 14.69 10.48 -6.36
C ALA A 193 15.31 9.07 -6.34
N ASP A 194 16.57 8.99 -5.89
CA ASP A 194 17.37 7.77 -5.79
C ASP A 194 16.81 6.76 -4.77
N ARG A 195 15.90 7.22 -3.90
CA ARG A 195 15.23 6.36 -2.89
C ARG A 195 13.82 5.95 -3.27
N LEU A 196 13.33 6.33 -4.42
CA LEU A 196 11.94 6.09 -4.83
C LEU A 196 11.88 5.10 -5.98
N LEU A 197 10.96 4.14 -5.86
CA LEU A 197 10.51 3.31 -6.98
C LEU A 197 8.99 3.30 -7.00
N PHE A 198 8.40 3.64 -8.14
CA PHE A 198 6.97 3.55 -8.35
C PHE A 198 6.64 2.30 -9.18
N LEU A 199 5.70 1.51 -8.69
CA LEU A 199 5.17 0.34 -9.38
C LEU A 199 3.66 0.54 -9.53
N ALA A 200 3.15 0.38 -10.74
CA ALA A 200 1.71 0.57 -10.96
C ALA A 200 1.18 -0.37 -12.04
N SER A 201 -0.12 -0.62 -12.02
CA SER A 201 -0.78 -1.45 -13.02
C SER A 201 -1.65 -0.62 -13.97
N ARG A 202 -1.47 -0.84 -15.28
CA ARG A 202 -2.31 -0.23 -16.33
C ARG A 202 -3.76 -0.69 -16.25
N ALA A 203 -3.98 -1.92 -15.77
CA ALA A 203 -5.29 -2.52 -15.62
C ALA A 203 -5.86 -2.39 -14.20
N ASP A 204 -5.32 -1.51 -13.37
CA ASP A 204 -5.91 -1.14 -12.08
C ASP A 204 -7.27 -0.47 -12.33
N HIS A 205 -8.34 -1.06 -11.78
CA HIS A 205 -9.70 -0.53 -11.92
C HIS A 205 -10.08 0.45 -10.81
N MET A 206 -9.26 0.56 -9.77
CA MET A 206 -9.52 1.42 -8.61
C MET A 206 -8.78 2.75 -8.70
N VAL A 207 -7.45 2.70 -8.87
CA VAL A 207 -6.58 3.89 -8.99
C VAL A 207 -5.91 3.88 -10.35
N SER A 208 -5.97 5.00 -11.06
CA SER A 208 -5.28 5.11 -12.36
C SER A 208 -3.77 5.07 -12.17
N TRP A 209 -3.06 4.27 -12.99
CA TRP A 209 -1.61 4.24 -13.05
C TRP A 209 -0.99 5.62 -13.31
N GLN A 210 -1.75 6.52 -13.93
CA GLN A 210 -1.32 7.90 -14.19
C GLN A 210 -1.03 8.68 -12.91
N CYS A 211 -1.65 8.32 -11.78
CA CYS A 211 -1.31 8.92 -10.48
C CYS A 211 0.13 8.58 -10.06
N SER A 212 0.54 7.31 -10.20
CA SER A 212 1.91 6.89 -9.92
C SER A 212 2.90 7.50 -10.91
N GLN A 213 2.54 7.58 -12.20
CA GLN A 213 3.36 8.25 -13.22
C GLN A 213 3.57 9.73 -12.90
N GLN A 214 2.50 10.46 -12.55
CA GLN A 214 2.59 11.89 -12.18
C GLN A 214 3.50 12.13 -10.96
N LEU A 215 3.45 11.23 -9.97
CA LEU A 215 4.34 11.31 -8.81
C LEU A 215 5.79 10.98 -9.20
N ALA A 216 6.00 9.96 -10.00
CA ALA A 216 7.32 9.57 -10.50
C ALA A 216 7.96 10.72 -11.32
N ASP A 217 7.20 11.34 -12.21
CA ASP A 217 7.66 12.48 -13.03
C ASP A 217 8.02 13.68 -12.15
N ARG A 218 7.19 13.99 -11.12
CA ARG A 218 7.47 15.06 -10.16
C ARG A 218 8.81 14.88 -9.46
N TYR A 219 9.12 13.66 -9.04
CA TYR A 219 10.36 13.37 -8.30
C TYR A 219 11.51 12.94 -9.19
N GLN A 220 11.29 12.83 -10.51
CA GLN A 220 12.28 12.27 -11.44
C GLN A 220 12.74 10.86 -11.03
N ALA A 221 11.81 10.07 -10.49
CA ALA A 221 12.03 8.74 -9.98
C ALA A 221 11.61 7.67 -11.00
N PRO A 222 12.19 6.45 -10.94
CA PRO A 222 11.80 5.37 -11.83
C PRO A 222 10.36 4.90 -11.58
N VAL A 223 9.66 4.52 -12.66
CA VAL A 223 8.35 3.88 -12.62
C VAL A 223 8.34 2.64 -13.51
N ALA A 224 7.80 1.53 -12.99
CA ALA A 224 7.54 0.34 -13.80
C ALA A 224 6.04 0.02 -13.81
N LEU A 225 5.52 -0.31 -15.01
CA LEU A 225 4.10 -0.50 -15.26
C LEU A 225 3.80 -1.95 -15.60
N HIS A 226 3.02 -2.62 -14.74
CA HIS A 226 2.43 -3.92 -15.02
C HIS A 226 1.25 -3.78 -15.98
N GLN A 227 1.10 -4.70 -16.96
CA GLN A 227 0.12 -4.54 -18.02
C GLN A 227 -1.30 -4.96 -17.65
N SER A 228 -1.48 -6.02 -16.84
CA SER A 228 -2.76 -6.71 -16.66
C SER A 228 -3.22 -6.95 -15.22
N ALA A 229 -2.35 -6.76 -14.21
CA ALA A 229 -2.73 -6.91 -12.80
C ALA A 229 -3.74 -5.84 -12.37
N GLY A 230 -4.50 -6.10 -11.31
CA GLY A 230 -5.38 -5.15 -10.66
C GLY A 230 -4.65 -4.24 -9.66
N HIS A 231 -5.44 -3.64 -8.77
CA HIS A 231 -4.95 -2.74 -7.72
C HIS A 231 -4.07 -3.45 -6.69
N ASP A 232 -4.45 -4.67 -6.31
CA ASP A 232 -3.67 -5.51 -5.40
C ASP A 232 -2.62 -6.31 -6.20
N LEU A 233 -1.60 -5.60 -6.67
CA LEU A 233 -0.53 -6.16 -7.48
C LEU A 233 0.22 -7.30 -6.77
N PRO A 234 0.49 -7.24 -5.44
CA PRO A 234 1.07 -8.35 -4.69
C PRO A 234 0.24 -9.63 -4.72
N LEU A 235 -1.08 -9.50 -4.83
CA LEU A 235 -1.99 -10.63 -4.96
C LEU A 235 -2.03 -11.16 -6.39
N ASP A 236 -2.07 -10.27 -7.38
CA ASP A 236 -2.27 -10.64 -8.79
C ASP A 236 -0.98 -11.17 -9.45
N ASP A 237 0.16 -10.59 -9.13
CA ASP A 237 1.45 -10.99 -9.71
C ASP A 237 2.63 -10.75 -8.76
N PRO A 238 2.77 -11.58 -7.71
CA PRO A 238 3.86 -11.48 -6.74
C PRO A 238 5.23 -11.66 -7.39
N ASP A 239 5.35 -12.55 -8.38
CA ASP A 239 6.64 -12.84 -9.05
C ASP A 239 7.15 -11.62 -9.82
N TRP A 240 6.27 -10.89 -10.51
CA TRP A 240 6.65 -9.66 -11.19
C TRP A 240 7.18 -8.60 -10.20
N LEU A 241 6.55 -8.47 -9.04
CA LEU A 241 7.01 -7.55 -8.00
C LEU A 241 8.38 -7.94 -7.46
N ILE A 242 8.57 -9.23 -7.12
CA ILE A 242 9.85 -9.71 -6.60
C ILE A 242 10.95 -9.49 -7.63
N GLN A 243 10.69 -9.74 -8.91
CA GLN A 243 11.65 -9.43 -9.98
C GLN A 243 12.03 -7.94 -9.98
N ARG A 244 11.05 -7.02 -9.78
CA ARG A 244 11.36 -5.57 -9.69
C ARG A 244 12.17 -5.23 -8.44
N PHE A 245 12.00 -5.98 -7.35
CA PHE A 245 12.80 -5.80 -6.13
C PHE A 245 14.23 -6.33 -6.33
N GLU A 246 14.41 -7.46 -7.03
CA GLU A 246 15.72 -7.97 -7.45
C GLU A 246 16.45 -6.99 -8.37
N ASP A 247 15.74 -6.34 -9.29
CA ASP A 247 16.32 -5.35 -10.21
C ASP A 247 16.90 -4.12 -9.47
N ILE A 248 16.40 -3.79 -8.28
CA ILE A 248 16.96 -2.73 -7.44
C ILE A 248 18.23 -3.25 -6.74
N ALA A 249 18.18 -4.50 -6.24
CA ALA A 249 19.31 -5.12 -5.56
C ALA A 249 20.50 -5.39 -6.50
N GLY A 250 20.23 -5.73 -7.76
CA GLY A 250 21.25 -6.04 -8.76
C GLY A 250 21.89 -4.82 -9.46
N LYS A 251 21.52 -3.61 -9.06
CA LYS A 251 22.16 -2.35 -9.53
C LYS A 251 23.33 -1.89 -8.67
N GLU A 252 23.74 -2.74 -7.71
CA GLU A 252 24.92 -2.57 -6.88
C GLU A 252 26.21 -2.97 -7.63
#